data_2003f09f1848ad83affb03eca61a46b1
#
_entry.id   2003f09f1848ad83affb03eca61a46b1
#
_cell.length_a   1.000
_cell.length_b   1.000
_cell.length_c   1.000
_cell.angle_alpha   90.00
_cell.angle_beta   90.00
_cell.angle_gamma   90.00
#
_symmetry.space_group_name_H-M   'P 1'
#
loop_
_entity.id
_entity.type
_entity.pdbx_description
1 polymer ?
#
loop_
_entity_poly.entity_id
_entity_poly.type
_entity_poly.pdbx_seq_one_letter_code
_entity_poly.pdbx_strand_id
1 'polypeptide(L)'
;MALKAPTGWYDISVPLKQGMNYLPLDPVPPKIYRYSDVELGAKVTMSMLEIISHTGTHIDAPRHFIPGGSTVSDMPLDATIGRARVIEIKDQEKIKIPELKKHNIKKGERLLFKTRNSPIVYESPTFVEDYVYLDGAAAEYLAEKRIRLFGLDNITIGHFKEEQNVVKTHQTLLSAGIYILESCALGNVPP
;
A
#
# COMPACT_ATOMS: atom_id res chain seq x y z
N MET A 1 7.29 -0.16 -20.12
CA MET A 1 8.29 -1.26 -20.08
C MET A 1 8.75 -1.37 -18.63
N ALA A 2 8.34 -2.41 -17.90
CA ALA A 2 8.77 -2.59 -16.51
C ALA A 2 10.30 -2.79 -16.49
N LEU A 3 10.98 -2.03 -15.65
CA LEU A 3 12.42 -2.23 -15.42
C LEU A 3 12.61 -3.65 -14.90
N LYS A 4 13.39 -4.48 -15.60
CA LYS A 4 13.78 -5.78 -15.09
C LYS A 4 14.63 -5.57 -13.85
N ALA A 5 14.08 -5.89 -12.68
CA ALA A 5 14.88 -5.91 -11.46
C ALA A 5 16.04 -6.93 -11.61
N PRO A 6 17.20 -6.67 -11.01
CA PRO A 6 18.29 -7.65 -10.95
C PRO A 6 17.78 -8.97 -10.33
N THR A 7 18.40 -10.08 -10.69
CA THR A 7 18.04 -11.41 -10.15
C THR A 7 17.98 -11.37 -8.62
N GLY A 8 16.85 -11.77 -8.04
CA GLY A 8 16.64 -11.76 -6.59
C GLY A 8 16.06 -10.46 -6.01
N TRP A 9 15.77 -9.44 -6.84
CA TRP A 9 15.09 -8.22 -6.45
C TRP A 9 13.71 -8.12 -7.08
N TYR A 10 12.77 -7.59 -6.34
CA TYR A 10 11.42 -7.30 -6.82
C TYR A 10 11.10 -5.83 -6.57
N ASP A 11 10.79 -5.09 -7.65
CA ASP A 11 10.19 -3.78 -7.52
C ASP A 11 8.70 -3.98 -7.23
N ILE A 12 8.28 -3.55 -6.05
CA ILE A 12 6.89 -3.62 -5.59
C ILE A 12 6.18 -2.27 -5.68
N SER A 13 6.79 -1.29 -6.34
CA SER A 13 6.19 0.02 -6.55
C SER A 13 5.27 0.02 -7.76
N VAL A 14 4.12 0.68 -7.66
CA VAL A 14 3.29 0.97 -8.84
C VAL A 14 3.86 2.17 -9.58
N PRO A 15 3.90 2.15 -10.94
CA PRO A 15 4.39 3.29 -11.71
C PRO A 15 3.50 4.52 -11.53
N LEU A 16 4.10 5.66 -11.21
CA LEU A 16 3.43 6.95 -11.24
C LEU A 16 3.31 7.41 -12.70
N LYS A 17 2.08 7.49 -13.22
CA LYS A 17 1.80 7.86 -14.61
C LYS A 17 0.49 8.61 -14.74
N GLN A 18 0.37 9.43 -15.79
CA GLN A 18 -0.91 10.04 -16.13
C GLN A 18 -1.99 8.97 -16.37
N GLY A 19 -3.17 9.18 -15.80
CA GLY A 19 -4.30 8.24 -15.91
C GLY A 19 -4.14 6.97 -15.06
N MET A 20 -3.25 7.00 -14.05
CA MET A 20 -3.18 5.91 -13.07
C MET A 20 -4.44 5.85 -12.21
N ASN A 21 -4.68 4.67 -11.65
CA ASN A 21 -5.77 4.46 -10.73
C ASN A 21 -5.56 5.25 -9.41
N TYR A 22 -6.64 5.72 -8.82
CA TYR A 22 -6.65 6.46 -7.56
C TYR A 22 -7.98 6.23 -6.82
N LEU A 23 -8.04 6.55 -5.54
CA LEU A 23 -9.25 6.39 -4.73
C LEU A 23 -10.29 7.45 -5.14
N PRO A 24 -11.56 7.08 -5.42
CA PRO A 24 -12.61 8.04 -5.81
C PRO A 24 -12.92 9.12 -4.77
N LEU A 25 -12.52 8.90 -3.52
CA LEU A 25 -12.66 9.87 -2.43
C LEU A 25 -11.54 10.92 -2.38
N ASP A 26 -10.51 10.75 -3.18
CA ASP A 26 -9.42 11.71 -3.27
C ASP A 26 -9.91 13.05 -3.83
N PRO A 27 -9.46 14.18 -3.27
CA PRO A 27 -9.97 15.49 -3.64
C PRO A 27 -9.64 15.88 -5.09
N VAL A 28 -8.57 15.32 -5.63
CA VAL A 28 -8.12 15.58 -7.01
C VAL A 28 -7.51 14.31 -7.63
N PRO A 29 -7.75 14.03 -8.92
CA PRO A 29 -7.06 12.97 -9.61
C PRO A 29 -5.56 13.30 -9.78
N PRO A 30 -4.68 12.28 -9.76
CA PRO A 30 -3.26 12.48 -10.05
C PRO A 30 -3.05 13.10 -11.44
N LYS A 31 -2.27 14.19 -11.51
CA LYS A 31 -1.85 14.80 -12.76
C LYS A 31 -0.34 14.68 -12.88
N ILE A 32 0.11 13.98 -13.91
CA ILE A 32 1.53 13.75 -14.17
C ILE A 32 1.77 14.05 -15.64
N TYR A 33 2.46 15.14 -15.93
CA TYR A 33 2.69 15.59 -17.29
C TYR A 33 4.12 16.09 -17.50
N ARG A 34 4.55 16.06 -18.75
CA ARG A 34 5.84 16.57 -19.17
C ARG A 34 5.80 18.10 -19.17
N TYR A 35 6.57 18.73 -18.25
CA TYR A 35 6.70 20.20 -18.17
C TYR A 35 7.63 20.74 -19.25
N SER A 36 8.75 20.06 -19.51
CA SER A 36 9.69 20.36 -20.58
C SER A 36 10.27 19.07 -21.15
N ASP A 37 10.70 19.09 -22.42
CA ASP A 37 11.20 17.90 -23.12
C ASP A 37 12.33 18.24 -24.08
N VAL A 38 13.46 17.53 -23.96
CA VAL A 38 14.60 17.70 -24.87
C VAL A 38 14.24 17.29 -26.31
N GLU A 39 13.33 16.34 -26.49
CA GLU A 39 12.84 15.92 -27.82
C GLU A 39 12.01 17.02 -28.49
N LEU A 40 11.47 17.96 -27.70
CA LEU A 40 10.75 19.13 -28.17
C LEU A 40 11.62 20.41 -28.20
N GLY A 41 12.95 20.28 -28.06
CA GLY A 41 13.90 21.37 -28.16
C GLY A 41 14.21 22.07 -26.83
N ALA A 42 13.70 21.59 -25.70
CA ALA A 42 14.08 22.13 -24.40
C ALA A 42 15.49 21.68 -24.00
N LYS A 43 16.15 22.42 -23.10
CA LYS A 43 17.47 22.06 -22.59
C LYS A 43 17.46 20.84 -21.64
N VAL A 44 16.34 20.60 -21.00
CA VAL A 44 16.15 19.53 -20.02
C VAL A 44 14.76 18.91 -20.15
N THR A 45 14.65 17.65 -19.77
CA THR A 45 13.37 16.97 -19.64
C THR A 45 12.95 16.99 -18.17
N MET A 46 11.77 17.54 -17.88
CA MET A 46 11.18 17.60 -16.54
C MET A 46 9.71 17.21 -16.57
N SER A 47 9.28 16.48 -15.55
CA SER A 47 7.87 16.18 -15.31
C SER A 47 7.34 16.98 -14.13
N MET A 48 6.07 17.36 -14.21
CA MET A 48 5.32 17.98 -13.12
C MET A 48 4.37 16.93 -12.54
N LEU A 49 4.34 16.86 -11.21
CA LEU A 49 3.44 15.97 -10.47
C LEU A 49 2.56 16.83 -9.55
N GLU A 50 1.25 16.68 -9.71
CA GLU A 50 0.23 17.18 -8.79
C GLU A 50 -0.51 15.96 -8.25
N ILE A 51 -0.14 15.52 -7.05
CA ILE A 51 -0.59 14.28 -6.43
C ILE A 51 -0.86 14.50 -4.95
N ILE A 52 -1.72 13.67 -4.35
CA ILE A 52 -1.84 13.61 -2.89
C ILE A 52 -0.79 12.64 -2.32
N SER A 53 -0.56 12.70 -1.00
CA SER A 53 0.42 11.84 -0.32
C SER A 53 0.10 10.34 -0.41
N HIS A 54 -1.15 9.99 -0.69
CA HIS A 54 -1.62 8.61 -0.82
C HIS A 54 -1.66 8.10 -2.27
N THR A 55 -0.97 8.78 -3.21
CA THR A 55 -0.91 8.37 -4.61
C THR A 55 0.19 7.32 -4.84
N GLY A 56 -0.18 6.20 -5.45
CA GLY A 56 0.76 5.11 -5.77
C GLY A 56 1.21 4.34 -4.53
N THR A 57 2.36 3.68 -4.59
CA THR A 57 2.91 2.95 -3.45
C THR A 57 3.44 3.94 -2.41
N HIS A 58 2.86 3.90 -1.21
CA HIS A 58 3.16 4.86 -0.15
C HIS A 58 3.04 4.24 1.24
N ILE A 59 3.47 4.99 2.24
CA ILE A 59 3.42 4.59 3.65
C ILE A 59 2.56 5.55 4.45
N ASP A 60 1.63 4.98 5.24
CA ASP A 60 0.91 5.71 6.26
C ASP A 60 1.65 5.69 7.58
N ALA A 61 1.82 6.88 8.13
CA ALA A 61 2.31 7.10 9.47
C ALA A 61 1.14 7.37 10.45
N PRO A 62 1.34 7.24 11.77
CA PRO A 62 0.29 7.46 12.76
C PRO A 62 -0.51 8.75 12.58
N ARG A 63 0.14 9.84 12.14
CA ARG A 63 -0.52 11.13 11.90
C ARG A 63 -1.68 11.08 10.93
N HIS A 64 -1.73 10.09 10.05
CA HIS A 64 -2.79 9.95 9.06
C HIS A 64 -4.18 9.78 9.72
N PHE A 65 -4.29 8.95 10.76
CA PHE A 65 -5.56 8.69 11.47
C PHE A 65 -5.56 9.07 12.95
N ILE A 66 -4.42 9.48 13.52
CA ILE A 66 -4.28 9.72 14.96
C ILE A 66 -3.89 11.17 15.19
N PRO A 67 -4.76 11.98 15.84
CA PRO A 67 -4.41 13.35 16.23
C PRO A 67 -3.14 13.37 17.08
N GLY A 68 -2.17 14.22 16.73
CA GLY A 68 -0.87 14.28 17.41
C GLY A 68 0.07 13.10 17.13
N GLY A 69 -0.32 12.14 16.29
CA GLY A 69 0.54 11.03 15.90
C GLY A 69 1.82 11.46 15.19
N SER A 70 2.84 10.61 15.22
CA SER A 70 4.13 10.84 14.52
C SER A 70 3.93 10.85 13.00
N THR A 71 4.81 11.57 12.32
CA THR A 71 4.81 11.68 10.85
C THR A 71 5.75 10.63 10.23
N VAL A 72 5.77 10.56 8.90
CA VAL A 72 6.71 9.69 8.19
C VAL A 72 8.17 10.11 8.41
N SER A 73 8.42 11.40 8.71
CA SER A 73 9.76 11.90 9.05
C SER A 73 10.27 11.36 10.38
N ASP A 74 9.39 10.94 11.28
CA ASP A 74 9.72 10.35 12.58
C ASP A 74 9.82 8.82 12.50
N MET A 75 9.52 8.23 11.33
CA MET A 75 9.52 6.79 11.15
C MET A 75 10.93 6.21 11.27
N PRO A 76 11.16 5.25 12.18
CA PRO A 76 12.45 4.60 12.26
C PRO A 76 12.71 3.77 11.00
N LEU A 77 13.93 3.83 10.49
CA LEU A 77 14.31 3.15 9.24
C LEU A 77 14.04 1.64 9.26
N ASP A 78 14.17 1.01 10.44
CA ASP A 78 13.85 -0.41 10.59
C ASP A 78 12.36 -0.75 10.47
N ALA A 79 11.47 0.24 10.34
CA ALA A 79 10.08 -0.04 9.97
C ALA A 79 9.99 -0.61 8.54
N THR A 80 10.80 -0.09 7.63
CA THR A 80 10.77 -0.45 6.20
C THR A 80 12.02 -1.18 5.70
N ILE A 81 13.17 -1.02 6.37
CA ILE A 81 14.41 -1.67 5.98
C ILE A 81 14.59 -2.98 6.76
N GLY A 82 14.67 -4.09 6.05
CA GLY A 82 14.90 -5.42 6.62
C GLY A 82 14.15 -6.51 5.87
N ARG A 83 14.20 -7.73 6.42
CA ARG A 83 13.47 -8.86 5.84
C ARG A 83 11.97 -8.59 5.89
N ALA A 84 11.28 -8.88 4.79
CA ALA A 84 9.84 -8.92 4.71
C ALA A 84 9.39 -10.33 4.28
N ARG A 85 8.18 -10.71 4.67
CA ARG A 85 7.56 -11.97 4.26
C ARG A 85 6.30 -11.67 3.49
N VAL A 86 6.17 -12.26 2.30
CA VAL A 86 4.94 -12.22 1.52
C VAL A 86 4.04 -13.36 2.00
N ILE A 87 2.78 -13.04 2.24
CA ILE A 87 1.72 -14.01 2.59
C ILE A 87 0.65 -13.91 1.51
N GLU A 88 0.41 -15.00 0.81
CA GLU A 88 -0.67 -15.08 -0.17
C GLU A 88 -2.01 -15.35 0.54
N ILE A 89 -2.97 -14.46 0.34
CA ILE A 89 -4.33 -14.55 0.87
C ILE A 89 -5.25 -15.20 -0.17
N LYS A 90 -5.91 -16.28 0.22
CA LYS A 90 -6.82 -17.05 -0.65
C LYS A 90 -8.28 -16.59 -0.56
N ASP A 91 -8.66 -15.92 0.53
CA ASP A 91 -10.00 -15.35 0.68
C ASP A 91 -10.23 -14.28 -0.39
N GLN A 92 -11.41 -14.33 -1.02
CA GLN A 92 -11.72 -13.48 -2.17
C GLN A 92 -12.38 -12.17 -1.79
N GLU A 93 -12.69 -11.98 -0.51
CA GLU A 93 -13.39 -10.81 -0.01
C GLU A 93 -12.52 -9.99 0.93
N LYS A 94 -11.96 -10.62 1.98
CA LYS A 94 -11.20 -9.91 3.01
C LYS A 94 -10.21 -10.79 3.75
N ILE A 95 -9.19 -10.15 4.32
CA ILE A 95 -8.19 -10.81 5.18
C ILE A 95 -8.81 -11.06 6.54
N LYS A 96 -8.98 -12.33 6.93
CA LYS A 96 -9.66 -12.77 8.15
C LYS A 96 -8.70 -13.50 9.10
N ILE A 97 -9.00 -13.50 10.40
CA ILE A 97 -8.21 -14.18 11.44
C ILE A 97 -7.96 -15.67 11.14
N PRO A 98 -8.93 -16.48 10.69
CA PRO A 98 -8.69 -17.91 10.43
C PRO A 98 -7.60 -18.16 9.41
N GLU A 99 -7.45 -17.27 8.40
CA GLU A 99 -6.39 -17.38 7.40
C GLU A 99 -5.05 -16.95 7.99
N LEU A 100 -5.01 -15.83 8.71
CA LEU A 100 -3.79 -15.35 9.35
C LEU A 100 -3.18 -16.36 10.34
N LYS A 101 -4.02 -17.09 11.08
CA LYS A 101 -3.58 -18.12 12.02
C LYS A 101 -2.81 -19.27 11.38
N LYS A 102 -2.98 -19.52 10.08
CA LYS A 102 -2.24 -20.56 9.35
C LYS A 102 -0.76 -20.20 9.14
N HIS A 103 -0.39 -18.94 9.30
CA HIS A 103 0.92 -18.43 8.90
C HIS A 103 1.94 -18.22 10.04
N ASN A 104 1.60 -18.61 11.29
CA ASN A 104 2.50 -18.50 12.46
C ASN A 104 3.19 -17.12 12.53
N ILE A 105 2.39 -16.05 12.50
CA ILE A 105 2.86 -14.67 12.52
C ILE A 105 3.57 -14.36 13.83
N LYS A 106 4.77 -13.76 13.73
CA LYS A 106 5.64 -13.43 14.85
C LYS A 106 5.77 -11.92 15.05
N LYS A 107 6.10 -11.55 16.27
CA LYS A 107 6.43 -10.15 16.62
C LYS A 107 7.56 -9.62 15.75
N GLY A 108 7.42 -8.38 15.31
CA GLY A 108 8.45 -7.64 14.57
C GLY A 108 8.54 -8.00 13.07
N GLU A 109 7.70 -8.89 12.56
CA GLU A 109 7.69 -9.20 11.13
C GLU A 109 7.17 -8.01 10.30
N ARG A 110 7.73 -7.84 9.11
CA ARG A 110 7.19 -7.02 8.05
C ARG A 110 6.44 -7.96 7.11
N LEU A 111 5.13 -7.76 7.02
CA LEU A 111 4.24 -8.65 6.27
C LEU A 111 3.68 -7.91 5.07
N LEU A 112 3.81 -8.52 3.89
CA LEU A 112 3.21 -8.06 2.65
C LEU A 112 2.13 -9.06 2.25
N PHE A 113 0.89 -8.63 2.25
CA PHE A 113 -0.25 -9.47 1.91
C PHE A 113 -0.54 -9.36 0.42
N LYS A 114 -0.28 -10.46 -0.28
CA LYS A 114 -0.58 -10.63 -1.69
C LYS A 114 -1.96 -11.24 -1.84
N THR A 115 -2.83 -10.56 -2.56
CA THR A 115 -4.22 -10.99 -2.78
C THR A 115 -4.51 -11.06 -4.28
N ARG A 116 -5.77 -11.33 -4.63
CA ARG A 116 -6.23 -11.22 -6.03
C ARG A 116 -6.23 -9.79 -6.57
N ASN A 117 -6.01 -8.78 -5.73
CA ASN A 117 -5.97 -7.39 -6.17
C ASN A 117 -4.82 -7.12 -7.15
N SER A 118 -3.67 -7.78 -6.96
CA SER A 118 -2.56 -7.72 -7.91
C SER A 118 -2.80 -8.64 -9.12
N PRO A 119 -2.61 -8.21 -10.35
CA PRO A 119 -2.19 -6.86 -10.79
C PRO A 119 -3.36 -5.88 -11.06
N ILE A 120 -4.60 -6.31 -10.83
CA ILE A 120 -5.82 -5.61 -11.29
C ILE A 120 -5.84 -4.15 -10.84
N VAL A 121 -5.52 -3.89 -9.57
CA VAL A 121 -5.64 -2.56 -8.95
C VAL A 121 -4.79 -1.50 -9.64
N TYR A 122 -3.57 -1.83 -10.09
CA TYR A 122 -2.68 -0.85 -10.71
C TYR A 122 -2.63 -0.93 -12.25
N GLU A 123 -3.18 -1.98 -12.86
CA GLU A 123 -3.34 -2.08 -14.32
C GLU A 123 -4.66 -1.46 -14.80
N SER A 124 -5.69 -1.45 -13.94
CA SER A 124 -6.97 -0.82 -14.24
C SER A 124 -6.83 0.70 -14.40
N PRO A 125 -7.41 1.31 -15.43
CA PRO A 125 -7.46 2.77 -15.58
C PRO A 125 -8.48 3.43 -14.62
N THR A 126 -9.34 2.63 -14.00
CA THR A 126 -10.40 3.10 -13.09
C THR A 126 -10.35 2.34 -11.78
N PHE A 127 -10.88 2.94 -10.73
CA PHE A 127 -10.95 2.31 -9.42
C PHE A 127 -11.75 1.00 -9.48
N VAL A 128 -11.18 -0.04 -8.88
CA VAL A 128 -11.81 -1.37 -8.80
C VAL A 128 -12.44 -1.50 -7.42
N GLU A 129 -13.77 -1.48 -7.38
CA GLU A 129 -14.53 -1.51 -6.12
C GLU A 129 -14.55 -2.90 -5.45
N ASP A 130 -14.45 -3.96 -6.23
CA ASP A 130 -14.41 -5.34 -5.75
C ASP A 130 -12.96 -5.77 -5.50
N TYR A 131 -12.46 -5.49 -4.31
CA TYR A 131 -11.10 -5.83 -3.89
C TYR A 131 -11.09 -6.51 -2.52
N VAL A 132 -10.00 -7.22 -2.24
CA VAL A 132 -9.73 -7.82 -0.92
C VAL A 132 -9.18 -6.75 0.02
N TYR A 133 -9.80 -6.60 1.19
CA TYR A 133 -9.43 -5.62 2.21
C TYR A 133 -9.18 -6.28 3.57
N LEU A 134 -8.70 -5.52 4.53
CA LEU A 134 -8.43 -6.00 5.89
C LEU A 134 -9.72 -5.96 6.75
N ASP A 135 -10.09 -7.07 7.35
CA ASP A 135 -11.16 -7.10 8.36
C ASP A 135 -10.69 -6.42 9.66
N GLY A 136 -11.59 -5.67 10.33
CA GLY A 136 -11.27 -4.98 11.57
C GLY A 136 -10.78 -5.88 12.69
N ALA A 137 -11.36 -7.09 12.85
CA ALA A 137 -10.88 -8.08 13.81
C ALA A 137 -9.49 -8.64 13.44
N ALA A 138 -9.21 -8.76 12.15
CA ALA A 138 -7.88 -9.18 11.67
C ALA A 138 -6.82 -8.09 11.94
N ALA A 139 -7.18 -6.81 11.85
CA ALA A 139 -6.29 -5.71 12.25
C ALA A 139 -5.94 -5.80 13.75
N GLU A 140 -6.92 -6.05 14.62
CA GLU A 140 -6.70 -6.24 16.05
C GLU A 140 -5.75 -7.42 16.31
N TYR A 141 -5.96 -8.55 15.65
CA TYR A 141 -5.09 -9.72 15.76
C TYR A 141 -3.64 -9.40 15.34
N LEU A 142 -3.44 -8.67 14.26
CA LEU A 142 -2.10 -8.27 13.80
C LEU A 142 -1.44 -7.28 14.78
N ALA A 143 -2.22 -6.37 15.38
CA ALA A 143 -1.76 -5.46 16.42
C ALA A 143 -1.32 -6.23 17.68
N GLU A 144 -2.09 -7.23 18.14
CA GLU A 144 -1.70 -8.13 19.23
C GLU A 144 -0.41 -8.90 18.94
N LYS A 145 -0.21 -9.31 17.68
CA LYS A 145 1.03 -9.96 17.21
C LYS A 145 2.21 -9.00 17.17
N ARG A 146 1.99 -7.69 17.26
CA ARG A 146 3.03 -6.66 17.22
C ARG A 146 3.93 -6.79 16.00
N ILE A 147 3.35 -6.95 14.83
CA ILE A 147 4.10 -6.90 13.58
C ILE A 147 4.71 -5.50 13.40
N ARG A 148 5.70 -5.36 12.52
CA ARG A 148 6.39 -4.09 12.32
C ARG A 148 5.80 -3.27 11.17
N LEU A 149 5.38 -3.95 10.11
CA LEU A 149 4.81 -3.36 8.91
C LEU A 149 3.68 -4.24 8.40
N PHE A 150 2.60 -3.62 7.97
CA PHE A 150 1.51 -4.23 7.20
C PHE A 150 1.55 -3.67 5.78
N GLY A 151 1.72 -4.51 4.76
CA GLY A 151 1.65 -4.11 3.35
C GLY A 151 0.51 -4.82 2.63
N LEU A 152 -0.18 -4.11 1.74
CA LEU A 152 -1.28 -4.67 0.94
C LEU A 152 -1.16 -4.24 -0.54
N ASP A 153 -1.55 -5.13 -1.42
CA ASP A 153 -1.63 -4.90 -2.87
C ASP A 153 -2.95 -4.21 -3.27
N ASN A 154 -3.34 -3.19 -2.51
CA ASN A 154 -4.51 -2.36 -2.80
C ASN A 154 -4.25 -0.89 -2.48
N ILE A 155 -5.06 0.00 -3.04
CA ILE A 155 -4.97 1.47 -2.84
C ILE A 155 -5.26 1.86 -1.39
N THR A 156 -6.10 1.10 -0.70
CA THR A 156 -6.40 1.27 0.72
C THR A 156 -6.54 -0.08 1.41
N ILE A 157 -6.21 -0.16 2.69
CA ILE A 157 -6.34 -1.40 3.47
C ILE A 157 -7.77 -1.68 3.92
N GLY A 158 -8.60 -0.67 4.07
CA GLY A 158 -10.00 -0.80 4.47
C GLY A 158 -10.95 -0.87 3.28
N HIS A 159 -12.23 -1.12 3.55
CA HIS A 159 -13.29 -1.12 2.53
C HIS A 159 -13.85 0.29 2.32
N PHE A 160 -13.59 0.91 1.17
CA PHE A 160 -13.84 2.34 0.92
C PHE A 160 -15.30 2.80 1.11
N LYS A 161 -16.30 1.89 0.99
CA LYS A 161 -17.72 2.17 1.26
C LYS A 161 -18.09 1.96 2.74
N GLU A 162 -17.19 1.43 3.56
CA GLU A 162 -17.40 1.14 4.97
C GLU A 162 -16.48 2.02 5.82
N GLU A 163 -16.83 3.30 6.01
CA GLU A 163 -16.03 4.26 6.76
C GLU A 163 -15.56 3.72 8.11
N GLN A 164 -16.43 3.02 8.83
CA GLN A 164 -16.09 2.42 10.11
C GLN A 164 -14.98 1.36 9.98
N ASN A 165 -14.96 0.58 8.90
CA ASN A 165 -13.90 -0.38 8.65
C ASN A 165 -12.58 0.32 8.30
N VAL A 166 -12.62 1.35 7.44
CA VAL A 166 -11.44 2.16 7.10
C VAL A 166 -10.82 2.77 8.35
N VAL A 167 -11.62 3.47 9.16
CA VAL A 167 -11.14 4.11 10.40
C VAL A 167 -10.59 3.08 11.38
N LYS A 168 -11.32 1.98 11.61
CA LYS A 168 -10.93 0.94 12.56
C LYS A 168 -9.62 0.28 12.17
N THR A 169 -9.44 -0.14 10.93
CA THR A 169 -8.24 -0.85 10.48
C THR A 169 -7.00 0.02 10.58
N HIS A 170 -7.07 1.26 10.10
CA HIS A 170 -5.95 2.21 10.17
C HIS A 170 -5.61 2.58 11.62
N GLN A 171 -6.60 3.02 12.40
CA GLN A 171 -6.35 3.40 13.79
C GLN A 171 -5.77 2.25 14.62
N THR A 172 -6.29 1.02 14.43
CA THR A 172 -5.80 -0.15 15.16
C THR A 172 -4.32 -0.42 14.88
N LEU A 173 -3.93 -0.46 13.60
CA LEU A 173 -2.54 -0.73 13.24
C LEU A 173 -1.60 0.43 13.61
N LEU A 174 -1.97 1.65 13.27
CA LEU A 174 -1.15 2.83 13.50
C LEU A 174 -0.98 3.14 14.99
N SER A 175 -2.02 2.94 15.82
CA SER A 175 -1.92 3.09 17.29
C SER A 175 -1.00 2.04 17.92
N ALA A 176 -0.88 0.87 17.31
CA ALA A 176 0.07 -0.16 17.74
C ALA A 176 1.52 0.09 17.25
N GLY A 177 1.77 1.20 16.56
CA GLY A 177 3.08 1.53 15.97
C GLY A 177 3.42 0.68 14.74
N ILE A 178 2.41 0.12 14.08
CA ILE A 178 2.54 -0.64 12.83
C ILE A 178 2.32 0.33 11.67
N TYR A 179 3.35 0.52 10.84
CA TYR A 179 3.23 1.32 9.62
C TYR A 179 2.49 0.54 8.54
N ILE A 180 1.74 1.25 7.71
CA ILE A 180 0.95 0.65 6.64
C ILE A 180 1.59 1.01 5.30
N LEU A 181 1.81 0.02 4.44
CA LEU A 181 2.31 0.17 3.07
C LEU A 181 1.21 -0.21 2.10
N GLU A 182 0.68 0.76 1.38
CA GLU A 182 -0.42 0.58 0.42
C GLU A 182 0.05 0.57 -1.03
N SER A 183 -0.79 0.07 -1.91
CA SER A 183 -0.51 -0.04 -3.36
C SER A 183 0.76 -0.83 -3.68
N CYS A 184 0.99 -1.96 -3.01
CA CYS A 184 2.12 -2.83 -3.32
C CYS A 184 1.88 -3.61 -4.63
N ALA A 185 2.81 -3.54 -5.58
CA ALA A 185 2.75 -4.34 -6.80
C ALA A 185 3.29 -5.76 -6.56
N LEU A 186 2.48 -6.64 -5.95
CA LEU A 186 2.91 -7.98 -5.53
C LEU A 186 2.66 -9.09 -6.56
N GLY A 187 2.06 -8.81 -7.72
CA GLY A 187 1.66 -9.81 -8.69
C GLY A 187 2.75 -10.82 -9.07
N ASN A 188 3.98 -10.34 -9.28
CA ASN A 188 5.14 -11.15 -9.67
C ASN A 188 6.05 -11.55 -8.49
N VAL A 189 5.66 -11.26 -7.25
CA VAL A 189 6.45 -11.60 -6.06
C VAL A 189 5.99 -12.97 -5.54
N PRO A 190 6.88 -13.94 -5.37
CA PRO A 190 6.53 -15.22 -4.78
C PRO A 190 6.17 -15.06 -3.29
N PRO A 191 5.24 -15.87 -2.75
CA PRO A 191 4.94 -15.92 -1.33
C PRO A 191 6.03 -16.57 -0.49
#